data_ac472aba136c9c3c54e9dc735f61e1ba
#
_entry.id   ac472aba136c9c3c54e9dc735f61e1ba
#
_cell.length_a   1.000
_cell.length_b   1.000
_cell.length_c   1.000
_cell.angle_alpha   90.00
_cell.angle_beta   90.00
_cell.angle_gamma   90.00
#
_symmetry.space_group_name_H-M   'P 1'
#
loop_
_entity.id
_entity.type
_entity.pdbx_description
1 polymer ?
#
loop_
_entity_poly.entity_id
_entity_poly.type
_entity_poly.pdbx_seq_one_letter_code
_entity_poly.pdbx_strand_id
1 'polypeptide(L)'
;MLLGRAANFINAELWGKPTDFSLGVIFPGERAQDCPEVVGPCARHPSQLYEAGMEGLILFIILIALALLGFFKRPGFIMGVFVAGYGASRYFVEFFREADPQFITFENPLGYVYSFGSFGLSMGQLLSVPMILIGLLMVFVSSMKKAK
;
A
#
# COMPACT_ATOMS: atom_id res chain seq x y z
N MET A 1 -8.72 7.94 3.79
CA MET A 1 -8.00 6.66 3.76
C MET A 1 -7.98 5.97 5.11
N LEU A 2 -7.44 6.55 6.19
CA LEU A 2 -7.35 5.91 7.51
C LEU A 2 -8.66 5.26 7.98
N LEU A 3 -9.74 6.02 8.06
CA LEU A 3 -11.03 5.52 8.55
C LEU A 3 -11.66 4.46 7.65
N GLY A 4 -11.53 4.61 6.32
CA GLY A 4 -12.05 3.60 5.39
C GLY A 4 -11.33 2.26 5.51
N ARG A 5 -10.01 2.28 5.73
CA ARG A 5 -9.23 1.05 5.94
C ARG A 5 -9.49 0.41 7.31
N ALA A 6 -9.70 1.23 8.34
CA ALA A 6 -10.16 0.75 9.64
C ALA A 6 -11.54 0.08 9.54
N ALA A 7 -12.46 0.64 8.76
CA ALA A 7 -13.76 0.04 8.49
C ALA A 7 -13.62 -1.31 7.76
N ASN A 8 -12.78 -1.42 6.75
CA ASN A 8 -12.51 -2.69 6.06
C ASN A 8 -11.94 -3.75 7.01
N PHE A 9 -11.12 -3.35 7.98
CA PHE A 9 -10.62 -4.28 9.00
C PHE A 9 -11.74 -4.78 9.91
N ILE A 10 -12.62 -3.89 10.37
CA ILE A 10 -13.79 -4.25 11.22
C ILE A 10 -14.76 -5.17 10.46
N ASN A 11 -14.95 -4.89 9.17
CA ASN A 11 -15.81 -5.71 8.30
C ASN A 11 -15.15 -7.02 7.85
N ALA A 12 -13.90 -7.27 8.24
CA ALA A 12 -13.12 -8.43 7.79
C ALA A 12 -13.05 -8.54 6.25
N GLU A 13 -12.78 -7.44 5.57
CA GLU A 13 -12.66 -7.35 4.12
C GLU A 13 -11.24 -6.94 3.71
N LEU A 14 -10.80 -7.36 2.51
CA LEU A 14 -9.52 -6.95 1.92
C LEU A 14 -8.30 -7.29 2.79
N TRP A 15 -8.31 -8.45 3.40
CA TRP A 15 -7.16 -8.99 4.16
C TRP A 15 -5.96 -9.28 3.27
N GLY A 16 -4.82 -9.53 3.91
CA GLY A 16 -3.58 -9.88 3.22
C GLY A 16 -3.37 -11.38 3.07
N LYS A 17 -2.18 -11.73 2.61
CA LYS A 17 -1.73 -13.12 2.43
C LYS A 17 -1.74 -13.89 3.75
N PRO A 18 -1.89 -15.23 3.71
CA PRO A 18 -1.64 -16.09 4.86
C PRO A 18 -0.27 -15.82 5.47
N THR A 19 -0.17 -15.90 6.80
CA THR A 19 1.07 -15.59 7.51
C THR A 19 1.15 -16.30 8.86
N ASP A 20 2.36 -16.69 9.24
CA ASP A 20 2.70 -17.18 10.58
C ASP A 20 3.26 -16.07 11.50
N PHE A 21 3.23 -14.82 11.00
CA PHE A 21 3.72 -13.68 11.76
C PHE A 21 2.86 -13.41 13.00
N SER A 22 3.48 -13.02 14.11
CA SER A 22 2.80 -12.82 15.41
C SER A 22 1.67 -11.77 15.39
N LEU A 23 1.66 -10.87 14.40
CA LEU A 23 0.58 -9.89 14.18
C LEU A 23 -0.45 -10.36 13.16
N GLY A 24 -0.40 -11.63 12.73
CA GLY A 24 -1.43 -12.24 11.90
C GLY A 24 -2.77 -12.27 12.62
N VAL A 25 -3.85 -12.01 11.89
CA VAL A 25 -5.22 -11.99 12.41
C VAL A 25 -6.03 -13.10 11.75
N ILE A 26 -6.78 -13.84 12.56
CA ILE A 26 -7.73 -14.84 12.07
C ILE A 26 -9.03 -14.10 11.74
N PHE A 27 -9.28 -13.88 10.44
CA PHE A 27 -10.51 -13.23 9.99
C PHE A 27 -11.65 -14.25 9.91
N PRO A 28 -12.89 -13.86 10.25
CA PRO A 28 -14.05 -14.73 10.10
C PRO A 28 -14.44 -14.90 8.62
N GLY A 29 -15.16 -15.97 8.32
CA GLY A 29 -15.72 -16.26 7.01
C GLY A 29 -14.92 -17.27 6.20
N GLU A 30 -15.60 -18.07 5.38
CA GLU A 30 -15.04 -19.19 4.63
C GLU A 30 -13.90 -18.73 3.69
N ARG A 31 -14.09 -17.62 2.99
CA ARG A 31 -13.06 -17.08 2.07
C ARG A 31 -11.77 -16.69 2.78
N ALA A 32 -11.88 -16.12 3.98
CA ALA A 32 -10.70 -15.73 4.77
C ALA A 32 -9.94 -16.95 5.29
N GLN A 33 -10.65 -18.05 5.49
CA GLN A 33 -10.12 -19.32 5.99
C GLN A 33 -9.74 -20.30 4.87
N ASP A 34 -9.91 -19.91 3.59
CA ASP A 34 -9.45 -20.70 2.45
C ASP A 34 -7.93 -20.53 2.26
N CYS A 35 -7.19 -21.38 2.95
CA CYS A 35 -5.72 -21.42 2.93
C CYS A 35 -5.29 -22.87 2.72
N PRO A 36 -5.11 -23.32 1.46
CA PRO A 36 -4.87 -24.73 1.12
C PRO A 36 -3.67 -25.38 1.81
N GLU A 37 -2.68 -24.58 2.18
CA GLU A 37 -1.44 -25.07 2.78
C GLU A 37 -1.42 -25.03 4.32
N VAL A 38 -2.52 -24.55 4.95
CA VAL A 38 -2.59 -24.36 6.41
C VAL A 38 -3.56 -25.34 7.02
N VAL A 39 -3.08 -26.15 7.95
CA VAL A 39 -3.94 -27.05 8.73
C VAL A 39 -4.45 -26.30 9.97
N GLY A 40 -5.75 -26.00 9.99
CA GLY A 40 -6.38 -25.27 11.09
C GLY A 40 -6.74 -23.83 10.75
N PRO A 41 -6.96 -22.97 11.77
CA PRO A 41 -7.32 -21.57 11.54
C PRO A 41 -6.21 -20.81 10.81
N CYS A 42 -6.54 -20.17 9.70
CA CYS A 42 -5.62 -19.41 8.88
C CYS A 42 -5.49 -17.98 9.38
N ALA A 43 -4.31 -17.61 9.86
CA ALA A 43 -3.98 -16.23 10.16
C ALA A 43 -3.49 -15.52 8.88
N ARG A 44 -3.92 -14.26 8.70
CA ARG A 44 -3.57 -13.42 7.54
C ARG A 44 -3.00 -12.08 7.97
N HIS A 45 -2.17 -11.48 7.13
CA HIS A 45 -1.70 -10.13 7.36
C HIS A 45 -2.90 -9.15 7.41
N PRO A 46 -3.03 -8.32 8.46
CA PRO A 46 -4.02 -7.24 8.51
C PRO A 46 -3.59 -6.08 7.60
N SER A 47 -3.54 -6.33 6.28
CA SER A 47 -3.07 -5.36 5.29
C SER A 47 -3.84 -4.05 5.31
N GLN A 48 -5.12 -4.08 5.72
CA GLN A 48 -5.95 -2.89 5.93
C GLN A 48 -5.32 -1.95 6.98
N LEU A 49 -4.76 -2.51 8.07
CA LEU A 49 -4.11 -1.71 9.12
C LEU A 49 -2.75 -1.17 8.65
N TYR A 50 -2.02 -1.92 7.81
CA TYR A 50 -0.78 -1.42 7.20
C TYR A 50 -1.08 -0.24 6.27
N GLU A 51 -2.11 -0.35 5.42
CA GLU A 51 -2.58 0.75 4.58
C GLU A 51 -3.06 1.95 5.41
N ALA A 52 -3.85 1.71 6.45
CA ALA A 52 -4.31 2.75 7.37
C ALA A 52 -3.14 3.49 8.04
N GLY A 53 -2.15 2.75 8.49
CA GLY A 53 -0.96 3.29 9.14
C GLY A 53 -0.08 4.10 8.17
N MET A 54 0.29 3.50 7.05
CA MET A 54 1.26 4.10 6.13
C MET A 54 0.64 5.17 5.23
N GLU A 55 -0.46 4.83 4.53
CA GLU A 55 -1.13 5.75 3.58
C GLU A 55 -1.99 6.79 4.30
N GLY A 56 -2.50 6.45 5.48
CA GLY A 56 -3.35 7.32 6.28
C GLY A 56 -2.55 8.13 7.30
N LEU A 57 -2.09 7.47 8.38
CA LEU A 57 -1.56 8.17 9.55
C LEU A 57 -0.16 8.75 9.33
N ILE A 58 0.80 7.93 8.90
CA ILE A 58 2.21 8.36 8.77
C ILE A 58 2.32 9.44 7.71
N LEU A 59 1.73 9.24 6.55
CA LEU A 59 1.75 10.22 5.47
C LEU A 59 1.08 11.53 5.89
N PHE A 60 -0.04 11.46 6.60
CA PHE A 60 -0.71 12.64 7.14
C PHE A 60 0.17 13.44 8.11
N ILE A 61 0.87 12.76 9.04
CA ILE A 61 1.79 13.40 9.98
C ILE A 61 2.93 14.09 9.23
N ILE A 62 3.52 13.42 8.22
CA ILE A 62 4.58 14.01 7.41
C ILE A 62 4.09 15.28 6.71
N LEU A 63 2.92 15.24 6.09
CA LEU A 63 2.37 16.39 5.36
C LEU A 63 2.06 17.57 6.29
N ILE A 64 1.50 17.32 7.48
CA ILE A 64 1.27 18.36 8.47
C ILE A 64 2.60 18.96 8.96
N ALA A 65 3.59 18.12 9.27
CA ALA A 65 4.89 18.59 9.68
C ALA A 65 5.53 19.50 8.62
N LEU A 66 5.49 19.10 7.35
CA LEU A 66 5.98 19.91 6.24
C LEU A 66 5.19 21.23 6.09
N ALA A 67 3.89 21.19 6.28
CA ALA A 67 3.05 22.37 6.25
C ALA A 67 3.43 23.38 7.34
N LEU A 68 3.62 22.91 8.58
CA LEU A 68 4.04 23.72 9.73
C LEU A 68 5.47 24.27 9.56
N LEU A 69 6.35 23.53 8.89
CA LEU A 69 7.70 24.00 8.53
C LEU A 69 7.71 25.02 7.37
N GLY A 70 6.54 25.40 6.86
CA GLY A 70 6.40 26.48 5.86
C GLY A 70 6.58 26.03 4.41
N PHE A 71 6.59 24.72 4.13
CA PHE A 71 6.72 24.19 2.74
C PHE A 71 5.49 24.50 1.88
N PHE A 72 4.38 24.99 2.44
CA PHE A 72 3.27 25.55 1.67
C PHE A 72 3.68 26.70 0.75
N LYS A 73 4.72 27.41 1.10
CA LYS A 73 5.26 28.52 0.26
C LYS A 73 5.92 28.02 -1.03
N ARG A 74 6.14 26.73 -1.15
CA ARG A 74 6.73 26.11 -2.34
C ARG A 74 5.64 25.40 -3.16
N PRO A 75 5.17 25.98 -4.27
CA PRO A 75 4.06 25.41 -5.03
C PRO A 75 4.41 24.01 -5.56
N GLY A 76 3.53 23.05 -5.28
CA GLY A 76 3.68 21.67 -5.70
C GLY A 76 4.54 20.78 -4.79
N PHE A 77 5.24 21.32 -3.79
CA PHE A 77 6.11 20.51 -2.93
C PHE A 77 5.32 19.49 -2.09
N ILE A 78 4.33 19.95 -1.33
CA ILE A 78 3.50 19.08 -0.47
C ILE A 78 2.72 18.08 -1.29
N MET A 79 2.21 18.49 -2.46
CA MET A 79 1.53 17.58 -3.39
C MET A 79 2.47 16.50 -3.93
N GLY A 80 3.69 16.87 -4.29
CA GLY A 80 4.72 15.92 -4.72
C GLY A 80 5.07 14.92 -3.64
N VAL A 81 5.24 15.37 -2.39
CA VAL A 81 5.48 14.47 -1.24
C VAL A 81 4.28 13.56 -1.00
N PHE A 82 3.06 14.07 -1.13
CA PHE A 82 1.86 13.24 -1.02
C PHE A 82 1.82 12.13 -2.08
N VAL A 83 2.02 12.48 -3.35
CA VAL A 83 1.95 11.52 -4.48
C VAL A 83 3.07 10.49 -4.37
N ALA A 84 4.30 10.91 -4.09
CA ALA A 84 5.43 9.99 -3.91
C ALA A 84 5.26 9.10 -2.68
N GLY A 85 4.86 9.67 -1.55
CA GLY A 85 4.67 8.94 -0.29
C GLY A 85 3.53 7.94 -0.37
N TYR A 86 2.42 8.32 -1.00
CA TYR A 86 1.30 7.41 -1.25
C TYR A 86 1.72 6.24 -2.16
N GLY A 87 2.38 6.53 -3.28
CA GLY A 87 2.89 5.50 -4.18
C GLY A 87 3.88 4.55 -3.50
N ALA A 88 4.80 5.09 -2.67
CA ALA A 88 5.76 4.28 -1.93
C ALA A 88 5.07 3.38 -0.89
N SER A 89 4.12 3.92 -0.14
CA SER A 89 3.34 3.15 0.84
C SER A 89 2.54 2.04 0.15
N ARG A 90 1.87 2.36 -0.95
CA ARG A 90 1.11 1.39 -1.75
C ARG A 90 1.99 0.28 -2.30
N TYR A 91 3.16 0.64 -2.86
CA TYR A 91 4.13 -0.33 -3.35
C TYR A 91 4.57 -1.31 -2.26
N PHE A 92 4.85 -0.79 -1.06
CA PHE A 92 5.29 -1.60 0.07
C PHE A 92 4.18 -2.51 0.61
N VAL A 93 2.97 -1.98 0.82
CA VAL A 93 1.85 -2.76 1.37
C VAL A 93 1.44 -3.91 0.43
N GLU A 94 1.64 -3.74 -0.86
CA GLU A 94 1.30 -4.75 -1.86
C GLU A 94 2.06 -6.09 -1.69
N PHE A 95 3.20 -6.09 -1.02
CA PHE A 95 3.90 -7.34 -0.67
C PHE A 95 3.11 -8.23 0.30
N PHE A 96 2.32 -7.60 1.17
CA PHE A 96 1.53 -8.27 2.20
C PHE A 96 0.08 -8.50 1.78
N ARG A 97 -0.34 -7.85 0.70
CA ARG A 97 -1.71 -7.93 0.21
C ARG A 97 -1.91 -9.19 -0.61
N GLU A 98 -3.10 -9.76 -0.51
CA GLU A 98 -3.52 -10.83 -1.41
C GLU A 98 -3.74 -10.27 -2.82
N ALA A 99 -3.30 -11.01 -3.82
CA ALA A 99 -3.51 -10.60 -5.22
C ALA A 99 -4.99 -10.64 -5.58
N ASP A 100 -5.43 -9.73 -6.44
CA ASP A 100 -6.80 -9.72 -6.90
C ASP A 100 -7.10 -11.03 -7.67
N PRO A 101 -8.23 -11.72 -7.38
CA PRO A 101 -8.55 -13.04 -7.96
C PRO A 101 -8.52 -13.09 -9.48
N GLN A 102 -8.78 -11.97 -10.14
CA GLN A 102 -8.76 -11.86 -11.60
C GLN A 102 -7.38 -12.08 -12.24
N PHE A 103 -6.30 -11.92 -11.48
CA PHE A 103 -4.92 -12.13 -11.94
C PHE A 103 -4.34 -13.47 -11.51
N ILE A 104 -5.03 -14.20 -10.65
CA ILE A 104 -4.62 -15.53 -10.19
C ILE A 104 -5.05 -16.56 -11.22
N THR A 105 -4.09 -17.25 -11.83
CA THR A 105 -4.31 -18.37 -12.75
C THR A 105 -3.44 -19.54 -12.33
N PHE A 106 -3.70 -20.72 -12.89
CA PHE A 106 -2.90 -21.92 -12.61
C PHE A 106 -1.42 -21.72 -12.96
N GLU A 107 -1.11 -20.94 -13.99
CA GLU A 107 0.26 -20.59 -14.39
C GLU A 107 0.84 -19.39 -13.64
N ASN A 108 0.00 -18.61 -12.96
CA ASN A 108 0.35 -17.41 -12.25
C ASN A 108 -0.32 -17.36 -10.86
N PRO A 109 0.04 -18.25 -9.94
CA PRO A 109 -0.59 -18.33 -8.61
C PRO A 109 -0.33 -17.10 -7.76
N LEU A 110 0.70 -16.29 -8.06
CA LEU A 110 1.03 -15.08 -7.33
C LEU A 110 0.30 -13.83 -7.86
N GLY A 111 -0.48 -13.96 -8.96
CA GLY A 111 -1.27 -12.87 -9.51
C GLY A 111 -0.43 -11.69 -10.04
N TYR A 112 0.77 -11.94 -10.56
CA TYR A 112 1.59 -10.91 -11.18
C TYR A 112 0.99 -10.47 -12.52
N VAL A 113 0.97 -9.18 -12.75
CA VAL A 113 0.55 -8.60 -14.05
C VAL A 113 1.70 -8.56 -15.03
N TYR A 114 2.90 -8.40 -14.51
CA TYR A 114 4.13 -8.41 -15.30
C TYR A 114 5.18 -9.27 -14.60
N SER A 115 5.70 -10.27 -15.29
CA SER A 115 6.73 -11.18 -14.77
C SER A 115 8.01 -11.06 -15.60
N PHE A 116 9.15 -10.96 -14.91
CA PHE A 116 10.47 -10.94 -15.51
C PHE A 116 11.35 -11.99 -14.81
N GLY A 117 11.44 -13.16 -15.40
CA GLY A 117 12.13 -14.30 -14.79
C GLY A 117 11.48 -14.72 -13.47
N SER A 118 12.23 -14.68 -12.36
CA SER A 118 11.76 -14.99 -11.01
C SER A 118 11.09 -13.83 -10.29
N PHE A 119 11.07 -12.63 -10.87
CA PHE A 119 10.45 -11.43 -10.30
C PHE A 119 9.15 -11.11 -11.01
N GLY A 120 8.15 -10.73 -10.24
CA GLY A 120 6.87 -10.26 -10.78
C GLY A 120 6.40 -8.99 -10.07
N LEU A 121 5.68 -8.17 -10.79
CA LEU A 121 5.03 -6.98 -10.25
C LEU A 121 3.52 -7.19 -10.25
N SER A 122 2.89 -6.92 -9.11
CA SER A 122 1.44 -6.84 -9.03
C SER A 122 0.93 -5.56 -9.71
N MET A 123 -0.37 -5.50 -10.01
CA MET A 123 -0.99 -4.30 -10.57
C MET A 123 -0.78 -3.08 -9.65
N GLY A 124 -0.91 -3.28 -8.34
CA GLY A 124 -0.69 -2.21 -7.37
C GLY A 124 0.74 -1.67 -7.40
N GLN A 125 1.74 -2.53 -7.51
CA GLN A 125 3.15 -2.13 -7.64
C GLN A 125 3.41 -1.41 -8.96
N LEU A 126 2.88 -1.93 -10.06
CA LEU A 126 3.05 -1.33 -11.39
C LEU A 126 2.51 0.11 -11.46
N LEU A 127 1.33 0.33 -10.89
CA LEU A 127 0.71 1.66 -10.82
C LEU A 127 1.41 2.60 -9.83
N SER A 128 2.06 2.06 -8.81
CA SER A 128 2.76 2.85 -7.79
C SER A 128 4.06 3.46 -8.30
N VAL A 129 4.77 2.77 -9.20
CA VAL A 129 6.06 3.26 -9.76
C VAL A 129 5.93 4.63 -10.43
N PRO A 130 5.02 4.85 -11.40
CA PRO A 130 4.85 6.17 -12.01
C PRO A 130 4.44 7.24 -11.00
N MET A 131 3.63 6.91 -9.99
CA MET A 131 3.27 7.85 -8.93
C MET A 131 4.49 8.30 -8.13
N ILE A 132 5.37 7.37 -7.74
CA ILE A 132 6.61 7.69 -7.04
C ILE A 132 7.47 8.62 -7.89
N LEU A 133 7.68 8.29 -9.17
CA LEU A 133 8.52 9.09 -10.07
C LEU A 133 7.95 10.49 -10.30
N ILE A 134 6.66 10.61 -10.56
CA ILE A 134 5.98 11.92 -10.74
C ILE A 134 6.06 12.74 -9.45
N GLY A 135 5.77 12.14 -8.30
CA GLY A 135 5.84 12.83 -7.02
C GLY A 135 7.25 13.34 -6.70
N LEU A 136 8.28 12.52 -6.92
CA LEU A 136 9.67 12.94 -6.75
C LEU A 136 10.08 14.05 -7.72
N LEU A 137 9.65 13.98 -8.97
CA LEU A 137 9.87 15.05 -9.95
C LEU A 137 9.22 16.36 -9.52
N MET A 138 7.99 16.31 -9.00
CA MET A 138 7.30 17.49 -8.47
C MET A 138 8.07 18.10 -7.28
N VAL A 139 8.53 17.29 -6.34
CA VAL A 139 9.37 17.73 -5.20
C VAL A 139 10.65 18.39 -5.70
N PHE A 140 11.33 17.76 -6.65
CA PHE A 140 12.58 18.27 -7.23
C PHE A 140 12.36 19.61 -7.91
N VAL A 141 11.40 19.74 -8.82
CA VAL A 141 11.09 20.98 -9.53
C VAL A 141 10.66 22.09 -8.57
N SER A 142 9.86 21.75 -7.57
CA SER A 142 9.43 22.70 -6.54
C SER A 142 10.59 23.20 -5.66
N SER A 143 11.57 22.33 -5.39
CA SER A 143 12.76 22.68 -4.62
C SER A 143 13.72 23.62 -5.37
N MET A 144 13.73 23.55 -6.70
CA MET A 144 14.52 24.45 -7.55
C MET A 144 13.91 25.85 -7.64
N LYS A 145 12.60 25.99 -7.45
CA LYS A 145 11.94 27.29 -7.43
C LYS A 145 12.16 27.95 -6.09
N LYS A 146 12.84 29.11 -6.06
CA LYS A 146 13.00 29.91 -4.82
C LYS A 146 11.61 30.18 -4.24
N ALA A 147 11.47 29.98 -2.93
CA ALA A 147 10.27 30.39 -2.21
C ALA A 147 10.11 31.92 -2.38
N LYS A 148 9.00 32.33 -3.00
CA LYS A 148 8.62 33.77 -3.07
C LYS A 148 8.01 34.18 -1.74
#